data_19fd584ca42e089ab9f6f88413f4e693
#
_entry.id   19fd584ca42e089ab9f6f88413f4e693
#
_cell.length_a   1.000
_cell.length_b   1.000
_cell.length_c   1.000
_cell.angle_alpha   90.00
_cell.angle_beta   90.00
_cell.angle_gamma   90.00
#
_symmetry.space_group_name_H-M   'P 1'
#
loop_
_entity.id
_entity.type
_entity.pdbx_description
1 polymer ?
#
loop_
_entity_poly.entity_id
_entity_poly.type
_entity_poly.pdbx_seq_one_letter_code
_entity_poly.pdbx_strand_id
1 'polypeptide(L)'
;MKTITMTACALIGVLAGSTPAFSHDKHVHETYSAGEPGDPKKPSHTVEVDMSEMKYAPASIEVKRGEQIRFVIRNVGEEEHEFMLATTEENLKHAEEMQKQPHMDHDDPNEVRLKPKKSTELVWKFTKAGTFEYSCLIPGHRENGMIGKVTVK
;
A
#
# COMPACT_ATOMS: atom_id res chain seq x y z
N MET A 1 46.61 75.25 3.39
CA MET A 1 46.00 74.43 2.34
C MET A 1 45.71 73.05 2.93
N LYS A 2 44.46 72.70 3.23
CA LYS A 2 44.03 71.43 3.82
C LYS A 2 43.15 70.74 2.78
N THR A 3 43.64 69.63 2.24
CA THR A 3 42.93 68.76 1.31
C THR A 3 42.03 67.84 2.10
N ILE A 4 40.73 67.87 1.80
CA ILE A 4 39.72 66.98 2.39
C ILE A 4 39.52 65.83 1.42
N THR A 5 39.84 64.61 1.88
CA THR A 5 39.62 63.39 1.12
C THR A 5 38.25 62.85 1.50
N MET A 6 37.31 62.78 0.54
CA MET A 6 35.99 62.15 0.70
C MET A 6 36.12 60.66 0.45
N THR A 7 35.82 59.87 1.48
CA THR A 7 35.71 58.43 1.39
C THR A 7 34.27 58.06 1.01
N ALA A 8 34.09 57.44 -0.13
CA ALA A 8 32.77 56.94 -0.58
C ALA A 8 32.53 55.55 0.05
N CYS A 9 31.50 55.43 0.89
CA CYS A 9 30.99 54.14 1.38
C CYS A 9 30.06 53.53 0.31
N ALA A 10 30.49 52.43 -0.27
CA ALA A 10 29.61 51.61 -1.15
C ALA A 10 28.78 50.67 -0.25
N LEU A 11 27.46 50.89 -0.23
CA LEU A 11 26.49 49.97 0.35
C LEU A 11 26.21 48.81 -0.62
N ILE A 12 26.70 47.63 -0.25
CA ILE A 12 26.38 46.39 -0.95
C ILE A 12 25.05 45.89 -0.38
N GLY A 13 23.99 46.07 -1.18
CA GLY A 13 22.67 45.47 -0.89
C GLY A 13 22.68 43.96 -1.15
N VAL A 14 22.53 43.18 -0.09
CA VAL A 14 22.33 41.74 -0.18
C VAL A 14 20.86 41.52 -0.53
N LEU A 15 20.55 41.12 -1.78
CA LEU A 15 19.25 40.59 -2.13
C LEU A 15 19.12 39.16 -1.56
N ALA A 16 18.33 39.03 -0.51
CA ALA A 16 17.88 37.73 -0.03
C ALA A 16 16.87 37.14 -1.03
N GLY A 17 17.35 36.26 -1.90
CA GLY A 17 16.50 35.49 -2.78
C GLY A 17 15.71 34.46 -1.98
N SER A 18 14.39 34.69 -1.83
CA SER A 18 13.47 33.71 -1.28
C SER A 18 13.23 32.64 -2.33
N THR A 19 13.82 31.46 -2.14
CA THR A 19 13.47 30.27 -2.93
C THR A 19 12.10 29.79 -2.47
N PRO A 20 11.11 29.61 -3.39
CA PRO A 20 9.86 28.97 -3.02
C PRO A 20 10.16 27.50 -2.67
N ALA A 21 9.88 27.10 -1.45
CA ALA A 21 9.83 25.71 -1.07
C ALA A 21 8.64 25.07 -1.81
N PHE A 22 8.95 24.28 -2.84
CA PHE A 22 7.95 23.40 -3.43
C PHE A 22 7.63 22.31 -2.42
N SER A 23 6.52 22.51 -1.69
CA SER A 23 5.89 21.43 -0.94
C SER A 23 5.42 20.38 -1.95
N HIS A 24 6.11 19.23 -2.00
CA HIS A 24 5.68 18.05 -2.75
C HIS A 24 4.64 17.31 -1.91
N ASP A 25 3.45 17.93 -1.76
CA ASP A 25 2.28 17.25 -1.24
C ASP A 25 1.42 16.80 -2.42
N LYS A 26 1.96 15.88 -3.21
CA LYS A 26 1.17 15.08 -4.14
C LYS A 26 0.79 13.79 -3.44
N HIS A 27 -0.25 13.84 -2.60
CA HIS A 27 -1.08 12.68 -2.40
C HIS A 27 -1.73 12.36 -3.75
N VAL A 28 -1.05 11.58 -4.56
CA VAL A 28 -1.70 10.89 -5.67
C VAL A 28 -2.68 9.95 -4.98
N HIS A 29 -3.97 10.23 -5.06
CA HIS A 29 -4.99 9.26 -4.71
C HIS A 29 -4.88 8.15 -5.75
N GLU A 30 -4.03 7.17 -5.49
CA GLU A 30 -4.05 5.94 -6.24
C GLU A 30 -5.40 5.28 -5.97
N THR A 31 -6.17 5.11 -7.03
CA THR A 31 -7.49 4.48 -6.95
C THR A 31 -7.30 2.98 -7.11
N TYR A 32 -7.30 2.28 -6.00
CA TYR A 32 -7.30 0.81 -6.00
C TYR A 32 -8.68 0.30 -6.42
N SER A 33 -8.71 -0.77 -7.21
CA SER A 33 -9.96 -1.34 -7.71
C SER A 33 -10.88 -1.82 -6.59
N ALA A 34 -10.32 -2.43 -5.55
CA ALA A 34 -11.06 -2.98 -4.41
C ALA A 34 -11.54 -1.91 -3.40
N GLY A 35 -11.09 -0.65 -3.52
CA GLY A 35 -11.47 0.40 -2.57
C GLY A 35 -10.32 1.34 -2.21
N GLU A 36 -10.19 1.63 -0.94
CA GLU A 36 -9.20 2.58 -0.42
C GLU A 36 -8.70 2.17 0.99
N PRO A 37 -7.52 2.62 1.44
CA PRO A 37 -7.09 2.45 2.82
C PRO A 37 -8.14 2.99 3.79
N GLY A 38 -8.45 2.21 4.82
CA GLY A 38 -9.46 2.56 5.83
C GLY A 38 -8.86 3.32 7.03
N ASP A 39 -9.74 3.93 7.82
CA ASP A 39 -9.36 4.54 9.11
C ASP A 39 -9.19 3.42 10.17
N PRO A 40 -7.97 3.19 10.69
CA PRO A 40 -7.73 2.11 11.65
C PRO A 40 -8.49 2.28 12.99
N LYS A 41 -9.04 3.46 13.25
CA LYS A 41 -9.85 3.75 14.45
C LYS A 41 -11.32 3.41 14.29
N LYS A 42 -11.79 3.11 13.06
CA LYS A 42 -13.21 2.94 12.74
C LYS A 42 -13.52 1.70 11.90
N PRO A 43 -12.95 0.51 12.19
CA PRO A 43 -13.33 -0.69 11.45
C PRO A 43 -14.79 -1.04 11.74
N SER A 44 -15.52 -1.50 10.71
CA SER A 44 -16.88 -2.02 10.87
C SER A 44 -16.86 -3.36 11.62
N HIS A 45 -15.91 -4.21 11.26
CA HIS A 45 -15.59 -5.45 11.96
C HIS A 45 -14.19 -5.94 11.60
N THR A 46 -13.73 -6.98 12.29
CA THR A 46 -12.43 -7.59 12.09
C THR A 46 -12.59 -8.96 11.43
N VAL A 47 -11.72 -9.25 10.48
CA VAL A 47 -11.59 -10.57 9.83
C VAL A 47 -10.18 -11.07 10.05
N GLU A 48 -10.04 -12.22 10.67
CA GLU A 48 -8.75 -12.91 10.77
C GLU A 48 -8.51 -13.72 9.51
N VAL A 49 -7.31 -13.59 8.93
CA VAL A 49 -6.89 -14.32 7.73
C VAL A 49 -5.58 -15.03 8.02
N ASP A 50 -5.62 -16.34 8.04
CA ASP A 50 -4.43 -17.17 8.13
C ASP A 50 -3.90 -17.51 6.73
N MET A 51 -2.61 -17.34 6.55
CA MET A 51 -1.84 -17.75 5.38
C MET A 51 -1.03 -18.99 5.76
N SER A 52 -1.14 -20.02 4.97
CA SER A 52 -0.28 -21.20 5.04
C SER A 52 -0.02 -21.71 3.64
N GLU A 53 0.80 -22.76 3.49
CA GLU A 53 1.22 -23.24 2.20
C GLU A 53 0.04 -23.48 1.26
N MET A 54 0.03 -22.69 0.19
CA MET A 54 -0.91 -22.63 -0.95
C MET A 54 -2.36 -22.34 -0.58
N LYS A 55 -2.64 -21.72 0.61
CA LYS A 55 -4.04 -21.42 0.99
C LYS A 55 -4.19 -20.25 1.96
N TYR A 56 -5.38 -19.67 1.94
CA TYR A 56 -5.90 -18.76 2.96
C TYR A 56 -7.05 -19.40 3.73
N ALA A 57 -7.18 -19.02 4.99
CA ALA A 57 -8.35 -19.34 5.81
C ALA A 57 -8.85 -18.07 6.51
N PRO A 58 -10.08 -17.60 6.25
CA PRO A 58 -11.04 -18.16 5.29
C PRO A 58 -10.60 -17.98 3.82
N ALA A 59 -11.11 -18.83 2.93
CA ALA A 59 -10.90 -18.70 1.48
C ALA A 59 -11.94 -17.79 0.80
N SER A 60 -12.97 -17.35 1.52
CA SER A 60 -14.01 -16.47 1.01
C SER A 60 -14.59 -15.61 2.13
N ILE A 61 -14.79 -14.33 1.80
CA ILE A 61 -15.31 -13.30 2.71
C ILE A 61 -16.44 -12.55 2.00
N GLU A 62 -17.52 -12.24 2.71
CA GLU A 62 -18.57 -11.36 2.23
C GLU A 62 -18.58 -10.07 3.04
N VAL A 63 -18.67 -8.92 2.35
CA VAL A 63 -18.72 -7.59 2.96
C VAL A 63 -19.75 -6.73 2.24
N LYS A 64 -20.18 -5.65 2.87
CA LYS A 64 -21.08 -4.67 2.24
C LYS A 64 -20.25 -3.50 1.70
N ARG A 65 -20.71 -2.92 0.61
CA ARG A 65 -20.13 -1.68 0.08
C ARG A 65 -20.17 -0.59 1.15
N GLY A 66 -19.05 0.09 1.34
CA GLY A 66 -18.84 1.13 2.35
C GLY A 66 -18.30 0.62 3.68
N GLU A 67 -18.29 -0.68 3.94
CA GLU A 67 -17.69 -1.24 5.14
C GLU A 67 -16.17 -1.09 5.13
N GLN A 68 -15.63 -0.84 6.32
CA GLN A 68 -14.20 -0.89 6.60
C GLN A 68 -13.88 -2.16 7.37
N ILE A 69 -13.04 -2.98 6.81
CA ILE A 69 -12.64 -4.25 7.41
C ILE A 69 -11.22 -4.11 7.96
N ARG A 70 -11.04 -4.50 9.20
CA ARG A 70 -9.71 -4.76 9.74
C ARG A 70 -9.35 -6.21 9.46
N PHE A 71 -8.44 -6.44 8.56
CA PHE A 71 -7.83 -7.74 8.37
C PHE A 71 -6.70 -7.91 9.37
N VAL A 72 -6.77 -8.96 10.19
CA VAL A 72 -5.65 -9.43 11.01
C VAL A 72 -5.04 -10.59 10.25
N ILE A 73 -3.93 -10.34 9.59
CA ILE A 73 -3.28 -11.27 8.67
C ILE A 73 -2.14 -11.97 9.40
N ARG A 74 -2.15 -13.28 9.41
CA ARG A 74 -1.15 -14.11 10.08
C ARG A 74 -0.55 -15.11 9.11
N ASN A 75 0.75 -15.17 9.03
CA ASN A 75 1.44 -16.26 8.36
C ASN A 75 1.67 -17.39 9.39
N VAL A 76 0.84 -18.42 9.34
CA VAL A 76 0.92 -19.60 10.23
C VAL A 76 1.75 -20.72 9.59
N GLY A 77 2.15 -20.55 8.32
CA GLY A 77 2.97 -21.49 7.54
C GLY A 77 4.46 -21.42 7.86
N GLU A 78 5.25 -22.14 7.06
CA GLU A 78 6.70 -22.23 7.17
C GLU A 78 7.42 -21.45 6.06
N GLU A 79 6.68 -21.02 5.03
CA GLU A 79 7.20 -20.20 3.93
C GLU A 79 6.76 -18.74 4.07
N GLU A 80 7.41 -17.84 3.33
CA GLU A 80 6.97 -16.45 3.20
C GLU A 80 5.71 -16.39 2.34
N HIS A 81 4.74 -15.59 2.75
CA HIS A 81 3.48 -15.43 2.05
C HIS A 81 3.10 -13.95 1.90
N GLU A 82 2.28 -13.71 0.90
CA GLU A 82 1.80 -12.38 0.55
C GLU A 82 0.26 -12.35 0.57
N PHE A 83 -0.31 -11.19 0.85
CA PHE A 83 -1.73 -10.91 0.77
C PHE A 83 -1.88 -9.64 -0.07
N MET A 84 -2.21 -9.78 -1.35
CA MET A 84 -2.47 -8.67 -2.28
C MET A 84 -3.96 -8.61 -2.60
N LEU A 85 -4.63 -7.54 -2.18
CA LEU A 85 -6.08 -7.34 -2.37
C LEU A 85 -6.35 -6.49 -3.61
N ALA A 86 -6.83 -7.13 -4.68
CA ALA A 86 -7.09 -6.47 -5.96
C ALA A 86 -8.15 -7.22 -6.79
N THR A 87 -8.40 -6.79 -8.04
CA THR A 87 -9.13 -7.62 -9.01
C THR A 87 -8.26 -8.80 -9.47
N THR A 88 -8.89 -9.81 -10.04
CA THR A 88 -8.16 -10.94 -10.68
C THR A 88 -7.17 -10.45 -11.73
N GLU A 89 -7.59 -9.47 -12.56
CA GLU A 89 -6.77 -8.94 -13.64
C GLU A 89 -5.52 -8.21 -13.11
N GLU A 90 -5.69 -7.38 -12.09
CA GLU A 90 -4.58 -6.67 -11.45
C GLU A 90 -3.60 -7.64 -10.78
N ASN A 91 -4.11 -8.65 -10.06
CA ASN A 91 -3.28 -9.68 -9.44
C ASN A 91 -2.48 -10.48 -10.49
N LEU A 92 -3.08 -10.82 -11.62
CA LEU A 92 -2.37 -11.52 -12.71
C LEU A 92 -1.28 -10.65 -13.32
N LYS A 93 -1.57 -9.37 -13.57
CA LYS A 93 -0.59 -8.43 -14.09
C LYS A 93 0.58 -8.25 -13.12
N HIS A 94 0.28 -8.06 -11.83
CA HIS A 94 1.31 -7.92 -10.81
C HIS A 94 2.16 -9.20 -10.66
N ALA A 95 1.54 -10.38 -10.74
CA ALA A 95 2.27 -11.65 -10.73
C ALA A 95 3.28 -11.76 -11.89
N GLU A 96 2.94 -11.26 -13.08
CA GLU A 96 3.88 -11.21 -14.21
C GLU A 96 5.05 -10.24 -13.96
N GLU A 97 4.81 -9.13 -13.28
CA GLU A 97 5.84 -8.16 -12.89
C GLU A 97 6.77 -8.77 -11.83
N MET A 98 6.23 -9.47 -10.85
CA MET A 98 6.99 -10.18 -9.82
C MET A 98 7.88 -11.30 -10.41
N GLN A 99 7.43 -11.99 -11.44
CA GLN A 99 8.29 -12.99 -12.14
C GLN A 99 9.53 -12.35 -12.79
N LYS A 100 9.41 -11.10 -13.24
CA LYS A 100 10.53 -10.37 -13.87
C LYS A 100 11.45 -9.72 -12.83
N GLN A 101 10.92 -9.36 -11.66
CA GLN A 101 11.61 -8.65 -10.60
C GLN A 101 11.23 -9.20 -9.21
N PRO A 102 11.60 -10.44 -8.87
CA PRO A 102 11.12 -11.14 -7.66
C PRO A 102 11.58 -10.52 -6.33
N HIS A 103 12.47 -9.55 -6.37
CA HIS A 103 13.00 -8.84 -5.19
C HIS A 103 12.59 -7.36 -5.16
N MET A 104 11.62 -6.95 -5.98
CA MET A 104 11.09 -5.59 -5.90
C MET A 104 10.30 -5.45 -4.60
N ASP A 105 10.70 -4.51 -3.77
CA ASP A 105 9.91 -4.13 -2.60
C ASP A 105 8.70 -3.32 -3.07
N HIS A 106 7.54 -3.77 -2.67
CA HIS A 106 6.27 -3.07 -2.87
C HIS A 106 5.81 -2.53 -1.52
N ASP A 107 5.44 -1.26 -1.49
CA ASP A 107 4.88 -0.59 -0.31
C ASP A 107 3.44 -0.13 -0.61
N ASP A 108 2.70 -1.01 -1.28
CA ASP A 108 1.32 -0.74 -1.65
C ASP A 108 0.38 -0.95 -0.45
N PRO A 109 -0.54 -0.02 -0.15
CA PRO A 109 -1.39 -0.11 1.02
C PRO A 109 -2.41 -1.26 0.99
N ASN A 110 -2.61 -1.92 -0.14
CA ASN A 110 -3.44 -3.12 -0.32
C ASN A 110 -2.64 -4.41 -0.33
N GLU A 111 -1.35 -4.34 0.00
CA GLU A 111 -0.43 -5.48 0.01
C GLU A 111 0.22 -5.66 1.38
N VAL A 112 0.46 -6.92 1.72
CA VAL A 112 1.18 -7.33 2.92
C VAL A 112 2.03 -8.55 2.60
N ARG A 113 3.32 -8.49 2.90
CA ARG A 113 4.24 -9.63 2.80
C ARG A 113 4.76 -10.03 4.17
N LEU A 114 4.59 -11.28 4.55
CA LEU A 114 4.91 -11.77 5.89
C LEU A 114 5.84 -13.00 5.84
N LYS A 115 6.92 -12.89 6.58
CA LYS A 115 7.78 -14.04 6.91
C LYS A 115 7.01 -15.04 7.78
N PRO A 116 7.45 -16.32 7.86
CA PRO A 116 6.84 -17.32 8.71
C PRO A 116 6.60 -16.84 10.15
N LYS A 117 5.43 -17.21 10.71
CA LYS A 117 5.02 -16.90 12.09
C LYS A 117 4.91 -15.40 12.44
N LYS A 118 4.82 -14.55 11.42
CA LYS A 118 4.56 -13.10 11.59
C LYS A 118 3.10 -12.77 11.34
N SER A 119 2.67 -11.64 11.88
CA SER A 119 1.33 -11.09 11.70
C SER A 119 1.38 -9.58 11.55
N THR A 120 0.34 -9.03 10.91
CA THR A 120 0.12 -7.60 10.79
C THR A 120 -1.38 -7.29 10.65
N GLU A 121 -1.72 -6.01 10.61
CA GLU A 121 -3.08 -5.55 10.34
C GLU A 121 -3.10 -4.71 9.07
N LEU A 122 -4.17 -4.86 8.28
CA LEU A 122 -4.50 -4.03 7.15
C LEU A 122 -5.95 -3.58 7.32
N VAL A 123 -6.22 -2.27 7.24
CA VAL A 123 -7.58 -1.74 7.30
C VAL A 123 -7.98 -1.23 5.92
N TRP A 124 -9.03 -1.83 5.37
CA TRP A 124 -9.47 -1.55 4.01
C TRP A 124 -10.95 -1.18 3.96
N LYS A 125 -11.29 -0.13 3.21
CA LYS A 125 -12.66 0.30 2.97
C LYS A 125 -13.09 -0.08 1.56
N PHE A 126 -14.11 -0.92 1.47
CA PHE A 126 -14.66 -1.38 0.19
C PHE A 126 -15.63 -0.35 -0.39
N THR A 127 -15.22 0.38 -1.41
CA THR A 127 -16.02 1.47 -2.01
C THR A 127 -16.85 1.05 -3.20
N LYS A 128 -16.56 -0.12 -3.78
CA LYS A 128 -17.24 -0.65 -4.98
C LYS A 128 -17.79 -2.04 -4.71
N ALA A 129 -19.01 -2.32 -5.22
CA ALA A 129 -19.55 -3.67 -5.26
C ALA A 129 -18.83 -4.49 -6.33
N GLY A 130 -18.69 -5.78 -6.10
CA GLY A 130 -18.01 -6.69 -7.04
C GLY A 130 -17.34 -7.86 -6.34
N THR A 131 -16.54 -8.59 -7.09
CA THR A 131 -15.70 -9.66 -6.56
C THR A 131 -14.25 -9.28 -6.73
N PHE A 132 -13.51 -9.38 -5.63
CA PHE A 132 -12.07 -9.12 -5.56
C PHE A 132 -11.36 -10.37 -5.04
N GLU A 133 -10.05 -10.42 -5.21
CA GLU A 133 -9.22 -11.51 -4.71
C GLU A 133 -8.21 -10.98 -3.71
N TYR A 134 -7.83 -11.78 -2.74
CA TYR A 134 -6.55 -11.69 -2.06
C TYR A 134 -5.70 -12.89 -2.49
N SER A 135 -4.51 -12.60 -3.00
CA SER A 135 -3.64 -13.58 -3.64
C SER A 135 -2.23 -13.48 -3.11
N CYS A 136 -1.54 -14.61 -3.08
CA CYS A 136 -0.09 -14.64 -2.89
C CYS A 136 0.57 -14.62 -4.27
N LEU A 137 1.32 -13.56 -4.57
CA LEU A 137 1.93 -13.36 -5.89
C LEU A 137 3.39 -13.79 -5.94
N ILE A 138 3.91 -14.38 -4.87
CA ILE A 138 5.18 -15.09 -4.89
C ILE A 138 5.11 -16.17 -5.96
N PRO A 139 6.10 -16.25 -6.89
CA PRO A 139 6.06 -17.18 -8.00
C PRO A 139 5.75 -18.63 -7.57
N GLY A 140 4.75 -19.25 -8.21
CA GLY A 140 4.28 -20.58 -7.91
C GLY A 140 3.16 -20.68 -6.88
N HIS A 141 2.98 -19.69 -5.99
CA HIS A 141 1.98 -19.78 -4.91
C HIS A 141 0.55 -19.61 -5.43
N ARG A 142 0.30 -18.58 -6.24
CA ARG A 142 -1.01 -18.36 -6.86
C ARG A 142 -1.39 -19.51 -7.80
N GLU A 143 -0.48 -19.99 -8.60
CA GLU A 143 -0.67 -21.08 -9.56
C GLU A 143 -1.01 -22.40 -8.85
N ASN A 144 -0.56 -22.58 -7.63
CA ASN A 144 -0.90 -23.71 -6.76
C ASN A 144 -2.15 -23.46 -5.90
N GLY A 145 -2.91 -22.40 -6.19
CA GLY A 145 -4.23 -22.16 -5.60
C GLY A 145 -4.27 -21.25 -4.38
N MET A 146 -3.17 -20.53 -4.08
CA MET A 146 -3.16 -19.58 -2.97
C MET A 146 -3.93 -18.29 -3.33
N ILE A 147 -5.24 -18.43 -3.37
CA ILE A 147 -6.22 -17.40 -3.74
C ILE A 147 -7.37 -17.44 -2.74
N GLY A 148 -7.77 -16.28 -2.24
CA GLY A 148 -9.00 -16.06 -1.51
C GLY A 148 -9.89 -15.04 -2.22
N LYS A 149 -11.15 -14.96 -1.85
CA LYS A 149 -12.17 -14.14 -2.51
C LYS A 149 -12.87 -13.21 -1.54
N VAL A 150 -13.11 -11.96 -1.95
CA VAL A 150 -14.00 -11.03 -1.27
C VAL A 150 -15.16 -10.69 -2.19
N THR A 151 -16.39 -10.96 -1.74
CA THR A 151 -17.62 -10.53 -2.42
C THR A 151 -18.17 -9.30 -1.72
N VAL A 152 -18.22 -8.17 -2.42
CA VAL A 152 -18.75 -6.89 -1.94
C VAL A 152 -20.16 -6.70 -2.50
N LYS A 153 -21.16 -6.63 -1.64
CA LYS A 153 -22.60 -6.48 -1.98
C LYS A 153 -23.11 -5.05 -1.78
#